data_25c07b7aebe6c1340ea26ffd045ec8d8
#
_entry.id   25c07b7aebe6c1340ea26ffd045ec8d8
#
_cell.length_a   1.000
_cell.length_b   1.000
_cell.length_c   1.000
_cell.angle_alpha   90.00
_cell.angle_beta   90.00
_cell.angle_gamma   90.00
#
_symmetry.space_group_name_H-M   'P 1'
#
loop_
_entity.id
_entity.type
_entity.pdbx_description
1 polymer ?
#
loop_
_entity_poly.entity_id
_entity_poly.type
_entity_poly.pdbx_seq_one_letter_code
_entity_poly.pdbx_strand_id
1 'polypeptide(L)'
;MLDKKVEEKNIRISPHSTDAEEAVLGCMLINSESVSKAIQILDSDSFYNKANSIIFGNMKELFDNNDTIDYVSITDKLKNKKQLDLVGGLYYITGLTNKAPSAQSVEYYANIVKEKEILRKIISVAINISKEAYESSDEATNILDKAEQILFNVSQDVQKGKFKEIEPILHEVLDVWGNRKSGSLTGVPSGFYDLDNLLSGFQNSDFIILAGRPSMGKTALALNFARNCSIDGQ
;
A
#
# COMPACT_ATOMS: atom_id res chain seq x y z
N MET A 1 -31.28 25.84 -38.52
CA MET A 1 -29.94 26.08 -37.99
C MET A 1 -29.76 25.14 -36.79
N LEU A 2 -29.09 24.03 -37.03
CA LEU A 2 -28.83 23.03 -35.99
C LEU A 2 -27.42 23.29 -35.45
N ASP A 3 -27.39 23.75 -34.20
CA ASP A 3 -26.14 23.93 -33.45
C ASP A 3 -25.44 22.56 -33.27
N LYS A 4 -24.37 22.36 -34.03
CA LYS A 4 -23.40 21.33 -33.75
C LYS A 4 -22.60 21.73 -32.52
N LYS A 5 -23.04 21.30 -31.34
CA LYS A 5 -22.15 21.20 -30.18
C LYS A 5 -21.02 20.23 -30.53
N VAL A 6 -19.86 20.77 -30.76
CA VAL A 6 -18.61 20.02 -30.82
C VAL A 6 -18.38 19.46 -29.42
N GLU A 7 -18.56 18.13 -29.25
CA GLU A 7 -18.11 17.44 -28.06
C GLU A 7 -16.59 17.54 -28.03
N GLU A 8 -16.07 18.46 -27.20
CA GLU A 8 -14.66 18.43 -26.82
C GLU A 8 -14.39 17.07 -26.18
N LYS A 9 -13.68 16.21 -26.89
CA LYS A 9 -13.09 14.98 -26.32
C LYS A 9 -12.13 15.44 -25.22
N ASN A 10 -12.62 15.48 -23.99
CA ASN A 10 -11.78 15.63 -22.81
C ASN A 10 -10.83 14.43 -22.77
N ILE A 11 -9.63 14.59 -23.32
CA ILE A 11 -8.54 13.63 -23.18
C ILE A 11 -8.18 13.64 -21.70
N ARG A 12 -8.67 12.65 -20.97
CA ARG A 12 -8.35 12.47 -19.55
C ARG A 12 -6.91 12.02 -19.43
N ILE A 13 -6.02 12.92 -19.04
CA ILE A 13 -4.62 12.61 -18.77
C ILE A 13 -4.57 11.83 -17.44
N SER A 14 -3.82 10.72 -17.42
CA SER A 14 -3.63 9.92 -16.21
C SER A 14 -2.98 10.76 -15.10
N PRO A 15 -3.42 10.63 -13.83
CA PRO A 15 -2.85 11.36 -12.70
C PRO A 15 -1.34 11.14 -12.58
N HIS A 16 -0.57 12.25 -12.61
CA HIS A 16 0.89 12.23 -12.43
C HIS A 16 1.38 13.59 -11.91
N SER A 17 2.62 13.64 -11.47
CA SER A 17 3.34 14.85 -11.10
C SER A 17 4.80 14.70 -11.50
N THR A 18 5.14 15.16 -12.70
CA THR A 18 6.51 15.06 -13.23
C THR A 18 7.51 15.78 -12.33
N ASP A 19 7.14 16.94 -11.80
CA ASP A 19 8.01 17.71 -10.88
C ASP A 19 8.32 16.95 -9.60
N ALA A 20 7.32 16.22 -9.03
CA ALA A 20 7.55 15.41 -7.84
C ALA A 20 8.42 14.17 -8.15
N GLU A 21 8.21 13.54 -9.31
CA GLU A 21 9.04 12.42 -9.76
C GLU A 21 10.50 12.83 -9.92
N GLU A 22 10.75 13.94 -10.62
CA GLU A 22 12.10 14.49 -10.84
C GLU A 22 12.74 14.94 -9.52
N ALA A 23 11.96 15.52 -8.60
CA ALA A 23 12.44 15.92 -7.29
C ALA A 23 12.87 14.72 -6.43
N VAL A 24 12.12 13.62 -6.44
CA VAL A 24 12.51 12.37 -5.75
C VAL A 24 13.85 11.86 -6.28
N LEU A 25 13.99 11.70 -7.60
CA LEU A 25 15.21 11.20 -8.21
C LEU A 25 16.40 12.14 -7.95
N GLY A 26 16.16 13.45 -7.99
CA GLY A 26 17.17 14.45 -7.66
C GLY A 26 17.64 14.35 -6.20
N CYS A 27 16.70 14.19 -5.24
CA CYS A 27 17.05 13.97 -3.84
C CYS A 27 17.89 12.69 -3.63
N MET A 28 17.56 11.61 -4.33
CA MET A 28 18.28 10.35 -4.28
C MET A 28 19.72 10.47 -4.82
N LEU A 29 19.95 11.33 -5.83
CA LEU A 29 21.28 11.60 -6.39
C LEU A 29 22.16 12.45 -5.47
N ILE A 30 21.57 13.27 -4.60
CA ILE A 30 22.29 14.19 -3.71
C ILE A 30 22.63 13.52 -2.37
N ASN A 31 21.74 12.68 -1.83
CA ASN A 31 21.89 12.13 -0.49
C ASN A 31 21.48 10.65 -0.45
N SER A 32 22.42 9.81 0.00
CA SER A 32 22.21 8.36 0.15
C SER A 32 21.09 8.00 1.15
N GLU A 33 20.87 8.81 2.18
CA GLU A 33 19.75 8.62 3.12
C GLU A 33 18.40 8.77 2.43
N SER A 34 18.29 9.67 1.45
CA SER A 34 17.08 9.86 0.65
C SER A 34 16.73 8.63 -0.18
N VAL A 35 17.74 7.82 -0.56
CA VAL A 35 17.52 6.59 -1.34
C VAL A 35 16.74 5.57 -0.52
N SER A 36 17.16 5.30 0.71
CA SER A 36 16.48 4.33 1.58
C SER A 36 15.04 4.74 1.86
N LYS A 37 14.79 6.03 2.11
CA LYS A 37 13.45 6.58 2.33
C LYS A 37 12.56 6.48 1.09
N ALA A 38 13.09 6.80 -0.09
CA ALA A 38 12.34 6.70 -1.34
C ALA A 38 11.96 5.26 -1.69
N ILE A 39 12.89 4.30 -1.54
CA ILE A 39 12.67 2.88 -1.83
C ILE A 39 11.63 2.24 -0.88
N GLN A 40 11.51 2.74 0.35
CA GLN A 40 10.47 2.29 1.29
C GLN A 40 9.05 2.68 0.85
N ILE A 41 8.90 3.78 0.10
CA ILE A 41 7.60 4.34 -0.29
C ILE A 41 7.24 3.96 -1.72
N LEU A 42 8.22 3.93 -2.63
CA LEU A 42 8.05 3.82 -4.08
C LEU A 42 8.70 2.58 -4.65
N ASP A 43 8.11 2.11 -5.74
CA ASP A 43 8.69 1.15 -6.68
C ASP A 43 8.83 1.77 -8.07
N SER A 44 9.51 1.07 -9.00
CA SER A 44 9.69 1.55 -10.38
C SER A 44 8.36 1.84 -11.08
N ASP A 45 7.31 1.06 -10.79
CA ASP A 45 5.96 1.20 -11.35
C ASP A 45 5.20 2.40 -10.77
N SER A 46 5.71 3.01 -9.70
CA SER A 46 5.12 4.21 -9.11
C SER A 46 5.26 5.45 -10.00
N PHE A 47 6.21 5.42 -10.92
CA PHE A 47 6.50 6.54 -11.82
C PHE A 47 5.63 6.49 -13.08
N TYR A 48 5.08 7.64 -13.46
CA TYR A 48 4.34 7.80 -14.72
C TYR A 48 5.28 7.92 -15.91
N ASN A 49 6.35 8.71 -15.74
CA ASN A 49 7.36 8.88 -16.78
C ASN A 49 8.27 7.65 -16.84
N LYS A 50 8.30 7.00 -18.02
CA LYS A 50 9.09 5.80 -18.24
C LYS A 50 10.59 6.01 -18.03
N ALA A 51 11.12 7.18 -18.35
CA ALA A 51 12.50 7.52 -18.08
C ALA A 51 12.81 7.52 -16.58
N ASN A 52 11.91 8.14 -15.78
CA ASN A 52 12.04 8.19 -14.32
C ASN A 52 11.92 6.78 -13.69
N SER A 53 10.99 5.97 -14.19
CA SER A 53 10.84 4.56 -13.79
C SER A 53 12.13 3.76 -14.00
N ILE A 54 12.77 3.91 -15.18
CA ILE A 54 14.04 3.24 -15.51
C ILE A 54 15.17 3.72 -14.60
N ILE A 55 15.29 5.04 -14.38
CA ILE A 55 16.33 5.61 -13.52
C ILE A 55 16.15 5.10 -12.09
N PHE A 56 14.93 5.15 -11.54
CA PHE A 56 14.63 4.66 -10.19
C PHE A 56 14.96 3.17 -10.04
N GLY A 57 14.57 2.34 -11.01
CA GLY A 57 14.87 0.90 -10.99
C GLY A 57 16.36 0.61 -10.95
N ASN A 58 17.17 1.36 -11.72
CA ASN A 58 18.61 1.22 -11.70
C ASN A 58 19.24 1.75 -10.39
N MET A 59 18.68 2.81 -9.78
CA MET A 59 19.10 3.28 -8.46
C MET A 59 18.81 2.24 -7.37
N LYS A 60 17.62 1.61 -7.42
CA LYS A 60 17.24 0.54 -6.51
C LYS A 60 18.19 -0.65 -6.60
N GLU A 61 18.54 -1.07 -7.80
CA GLU A 61 19.54 -2.14 -7.99
C GLU A 61 20.95 -1.78 -7.48
N LEU A 62 21.39 -0.52 -7.60
CA LEU A 62 22.64 -0.06 -7.00
C LEU A 62 22.56 -0.13 -5.47
N PHE A 63 21.45 0.31 -4.91
CA PHE A 63 21.20 0.27 -3.48
C PHE A 63 21.24 -1.17 -2.94
N ASP A 64 20.55 -2.10 -3.61
CA ASP A 64 20.49 -3.51 -3.22
C ASP A 64 21.87 -4.19 -3.26
N ASN A 65 22.75 -3.72 -4.14
CA ASN A 65 24.15 -4.17 -4.24
C ASN A 65 25.10 -3.46 -3.28
N ASN A 66 24.62 -2.50 -2.46
CA ASN A 66 25.44 -1.60 -1.63
C ASN A 66 26.45 -0.76 -2.44
N ASP A 67 26.15 -0.47 -3.71
CA ASP A 67 26.94 0.41 -4.54
C ASP A 67 26.63 1.90 -4.26
N THR A 68 27.59 2.78 -4.51
CA THR A 68 27.38 4.23 -4.38
C THR A 68 26.36 4.71 -5.41
N ILE A 69 25.42 5.56 -4.98
CA ILE A 69 24.40 6.15 -5.86
C ILE A 69 24.74 7.62 -6.05
N ASP A 70 25.26 7.95 -7.22
CA ASP A 70 25.52 9.29 -7.70
C ASP A 70 25.29 9.38 -9.22
N TYR A 71 25.45 10.57 -9.79
CA TYR A 71 25.24 10.78 -11.23
C TYR A 71 26.22 9.98 -12.10
N VAL A 72 27.43 9.63 -11.58
CA VAL A 72 28.45 8.88 -12.33
C VAL A 72 28.06 7.40 -12.36
N SER A 73 27.80 6.81 -11.20
CA SER A 73 27.45 5.39 -11.06
C SER A 73 26.15 5.04 -11.80
N ILE A 74 25.13 5.89 -11.71
CA ILE A 74 23.86 5.67 -12.42
C ILE A 74 24.05 5.81 -13.94
N THR A 75 24.88 6.77 -14.39
CA THR A 75 25.16 6.95 -15.82
C THR A 75 25.90 5.76 -16.38
N ASP A 76 26.90 5.24 -15.67
CA ASP A 76 27.66 4.06 -16.11
C ASP A 76 26.74 2.83 -16.16
N LYS A 77 25.92 2.60 -15.13
CA LYS A 77 24.96 1.49 -15.12
C LYS A 77 23.98 1.56 -16.28
N LEU A 78 23.43 2.74 -16.58
CA LEU A 78 22.52 2.96 -17.70
C LEU A 78 23.19 2.76 -19.06
N LYS A 79 24.48 3.13 -19.20
CA LYS A 79 25.28 2.85 -20.40
C LYS A 79 25.47 1.35 -20.60
N ASN A 80 25.88 0.63 -19.55
CA ASN A 80 26.09 -0.81 -19.59
C ASN A 80 24.82 -1.58 -19.98
N LYS A 81 23.65 -1.09 -19.56
CA LYS A 81 22.34 -1.64 -19.94
C LYS A 81 21.78 -1.10 -21.25
N LYS A 82 22.49 -0.21 -21.96
CA LYS A 82 22.04 0.46 -23.19
C LYS A 82 20.72 1.23 -22.99
N GLN A 83 20.52 1.79 -21.83
CA GLN A 83 19.29 2.50 -21.45
C GLN A 83 19.48 4.03 -21.37
N LEU A 84 20.71 4.54 -21.51
CA LEU A 84 21.02 5.95 -21.31
C LEU A 84 20.23 6.86 -22.27
N ASP A 85 20.12 6.47 -23.54
CA ASP A 85 19.39 7.27 -24.54
C ASP A 85 17.88 7.26 -24.29
N LEU A 86 17.36 6.18 -23.71
CA LEU A 86 15.93 6.04 -23.38
C LEU A 86 15.49 6.98 -22.25
N VAL A 87 16.43 7.38 -21.39
CA VAL A 87 16.16 8.27 -20.25
C VAL A 87 16.49 9.74 -20.54
N GLY A 88 16.84 10.09 -21.78
CA GLY A 88 17.18 11.47 -22.16
C GLY A 88 18.66 11.82 -21.99
N GLY A 89 19.52 10.81 -21.87
CA GLY A 89 20.98 10.98 -21.83
C GLY A 89 21.51 11.58 -20.54
N LEU A 90 22.80 11.90 -20.57
CA LEU A 90 23.51 12.48 -19.42
C LEU A 90 22.89 13.83 -18.98
N TYR A 91 22.43 14.63 -19.94
CA TYR A 91 21.85 15.95 -19.66
C TYR A 91 20.60 15.85 -18.76
N TYR A 92 19.75 14.86 -18.99
CA TYR A 92 18.58 14.65 -18.15
C TYR A 92 18.97 14.26 -16.72
N ILE A 93 19.89 13.31 -16.58
CA ILE A 93 20.36 12.83 -15.26
C ILE A 93 20.99 13.96 -14.44
N THR A 94 21.86 14.77 -15.04
CA THR A 94 22.46 15.91 -14.35
C THR A 94 21.43 17.00 -14.05
N GLY A 95 20.41 17.16 -14.89
CA GLY A 95 19.31 18.08 -14.67
C GLY A 95 18.46 17.75 -13.44
N LEU A 96 18.33 16.47 -13.08
CA LEU A 96 17.55 16.02 -11.92
C LEU A 96 18.09 16.59 -10.60
N THR A 97 19.40 16.74 -10.45
CA THR A 97 20.00 17.32 -9.22
C THR A 97 19.56 18.78 -8.99
N ASN A 98 19.30 19.51 -10.06
CA ASN A 98 18.79 20.89 -9.97
C ASN A 98 17.30 20.98 -9.63
N LYS A 99 16.56 19.87 -9.75
CA LYS A 99 15.13 19.77 -9.45
C LYS A 99 14.85 19.42 -7.99
N ALA A 100 15.85 19.04 -7.22
CA ALA A 100 15.72 18.71 -5.81
C ALA A 100 15.83 19.98 -4.94
N PRO A 101 14.75 20.50 -4.35
CA PRO A 101 14.81 21.71 -3.54
C PRO A 101 15.55 21.50 -2.21
N SER A 102 15.43 20.27 -1.63
CA SER A 102 16.09 19.84 -0.40
C SER A 102 16.06 18.32 -0.33
N ALA A 103 17.20 17.71 -0.01
CA ALA A 103 17.28 16.26 0.19
C ALA A 103 16.38 15.76 1.34
N GLN A 104 16.08 16.61 2.33
CA GLN A 104 15.21 16.27 3.47
C GLN A 104 13.74 16.11 3.07
N SER A 105 13.32 16.64 1.92
CA SER A 105 11.93 16.64 1.47
C SER A 105 11.55 15.41 0.62
N VAL A 106 12.45 14.42 0.49
CA VAL A 106 12.21 13.24 -0.37
C VAL A 106 10.92 12.50 -0.02
N GLU A 107 10.61 12.33 1.26
CA GLU A 107 9.38 11.65 1.72
C GLU A 107 8.11 12.40 1.27
N TYR A 108 8.14 13.73 1.33
CA TYR A 108 7.02 14.55 0.88
C TYR A 108 6.75 14.33 -0.62
N TYR A 109 7.80 14.41 -1.46
CA TYR A 109 7.65 14.20 -2.90
C TYR A 109 7.32 12.74 -3.23
N ALA A 110 7.91 11.77 -2.53
CA ALA A 110 7.59 10.37 -2.68
C ALA A 110 6.11 10.07 -2.38
N ASN A 111 5.55 10.67 -1.35
CA ASN A 111 4.12 10.54 -1.03
C ASN A 111 3.22 11.13 -2.13
N ILE A 112 3.61 12.25 -2.76
CA ILE A 112 2.88 12.79 -3.92
C ILE A 112 2.89 11.80 -5.08
N VAL A 113 4.06 11.23 -5.42
CA VAL A 113 4.17 10.23 -6.48
C VAL A 113 3.32 9.01 -6.15
N LYS A 114 3.36 8.54 -4.90
CA LYS A 114 2.56 7.40 -4.42
C LYS A 114 1.06 7.63 -4.52
N GLU A 115 0.60 8.82 -4.15
CA GLU A 115 -0.81 9.21 -4.31
C GLU A 115 -1.26 9.13 -5.78
N LYS A 116 -0.44 9.65 -6.70
CA LYS A 116 -0.75 9.58 -8.14
C LYS A 116 -0.71 8.14 -8.68
N GLU A 117 0.19 7.29 -8.20
CA GLU A 117 0.20 5.87 -8.49
C GLU A 117 -1.11 5.19 -8.08
N ILE A 118 -1.55 5.43 -6.83
CA ILE A 118 -2.80 4.87 -6.31
C ILE A 118 -3.99 5.28 -7.18
N LEU A 119 -4.08 6.56 -7.55
CA LEU A 119 -5.14 7.05 -8.45
C LEU A 119 -5.10 6.35 -9.81
N ARG A 120 -3.91 6.13 -10.39
CA ARG A 120 -3.77 5.38 -11.65
C ARG A 120 -4.21 3.92 -11.49
N LYS A 121 -3.85 3.26 -10.39
CA LYS A 121 -4.29 1.89 -10.09
C LYS A 121 -5.81 1.81 -9.99
N ILE A 122 -6.44 2.74 -9.26
CA ILE A 122 -7.91 2.81 -9.15
C ILE A 122 -8.56 2.97 -10.52
N ILE A 123 -8.04 3.88 -11.36
CA ILE A 123 -8.57 4.09 -12.72
C ILE A 123 -8.42 2.83 -13.57
N SER A 124 -7.27 2.17 -13.53
CA SER A 124 -7.03 0.93 -14.26
C SER A 124 -7.98 -0.18 -13.83
N VAL A 125 -8.18 -0.34 -12.53
CA VAL A 125 -9.12 -1.33 -11.96
C VAL A 125 -10.55 -1.02 -12.38
N ALA A 126 -10.98 0.24 -12.30
CA ALA A 126 -12.32 0.64 -12.71
C ALA A 126 -12.59 0.36 -14.20
N ILE A 127 -11.57 0.61 -15.07
CA ILE A 127 -11.68 0.28 -16.51
C ILE A 127 -11.80 -1.22 -16.71
N ASN A 128 -11.00 -2.03 -16.00
CA ASN A 128 -11.04 -3.49 -16.10
C ASN A 128 -12.38 -4.06 -15.62
N ILE A 129 -12.89 -3.58 -14.48
CA ILE A 129 -14.21 -3.98 -13.97
C ILE A 129 -15.31 -3.61 -14.98
N SER A 130 -15.26 -2.38 -15.52
CA SER A 130 -16.22 -1.94 -16.54
C SER A 130 -16.17 -2.81 -17.78
N LYS A 131 -14.99 -3.13 -18.29
CA LYS A 131 -14.79 -4.00 -19.44
C LYS A 131 -15.36 -5.40 -19.18
N GLU A 132 -15.03 -5.99 -18.02
CA GLU A 132 -15.52 -7.33 -17.66
C GLU A 132 -17.05 -7.37 -17.55
N ALA A 133 -17.65 -6.32 -16.97
CA ALA A 133 -19.11 -6.20 -16.90
C ALA A 133 -19.83 -6.09 -18.26
N TYR A 134 -19.15 -5.53 -19.28
CA TYR A 134 -19.70 -5.46 -20.65
C TYR A 134 -19.48 -6.74 -21.45
N GLU A 135 -18.37 -7.44 -21.26
CA GLU A 135 -17.92 -8.54 -22.13
C GLU A 135 -18.21 -9.92 -21.52
N SER A 136 -18.39 -10.02 -20.20
CA SER A 136 -18.57 -11.31 -19.52
C SER A 136 -20.00 -11.86 -19.70
N SER A 137 -20.06 -13.19 -19.85
CA SER A 137 -21.31 -13.97 -19.75
C SER A 137 -21.51 -14.59 -18.35
N ASP A 138 -20.61 -14.27 -17.39
CA ASP A 138 -20.68 -14.75 -16.01
C ASP A 138 -21.90 -14.14 -15.29
N GLU A 139 -22.33 -14.80 -14.23
CA GLU A 139 -23.37 -14.24 -13.36
C GLU A 139 -22.89 -12.95 -12.68
N ALA A 140 -23.79 -11.98 -12.50
CA ALA A 140 -23.48 -10.67 -11.94
C ALA A 140 -22.83 -10.76 -10.54
N THR A 141 -23.20 -11.75 -9.74
CA THR A 141 -22.62 -12.05 -8.43
C THR A 141 -21.14 -12.37 -8.52
N ASN A 142 -20.72 -13.19 -9.50
CA ASN A 142 -19.32 -13.55 -9.68
C ASN A 142 -18.46 -12.36 -10.11
N ILE A 143 -19.02 -11.47 -10.95
CA ILE A 143 -18.32 -10.23 -11.36
C ILE A 143 -18.16 -9.29 -10.17
N LEU A 144 -19.18 -9.20 -9.32
CA LEU A 144 -19.13 -8.38 -8.10
C LEU A 144 -18.04 -8.88 -7.14
N ASP A 145 -18.01 -10.18 -6.85
CA ASP A 145 -17.02 -10.78 -5.96
C ASP A 145 -15.59 -10.55 -6.46
N LYS A 146 -15.36 -10.71 -7.77
CA LYS A 146 -14.07 -10.40 -8.40
C LYS A 146 -13.70 -8.92 -8.26
N ALA A 147 -14.65 -8.01 -8.48
CA ALA A 147 -14.44 -6.58 -8.35
C ALA A 147 -14.07 -6.18 -6.92
N GLU A 148 -14.77 -6.73 -5.91
CA GLU A 148 -14.46 -6.52 -4.50
C GLU A 148 -13.05 -7.01 -4.16
N GLN A 149 -12.67 -8.20 -4.64
CA GLN A 149 -11.34 -8.75 -4.38
C GLN A 149 -10.22 -7.90 -5.01
N ILE A 150 -10.41 -7.40 -6.23
CA ILE A 150 -9.43 -6.54 -6.90
C ILE A 150 -9.29 -5.21 -6.16
N LEU A 151 -10.38 -4.58 -5.75
CA LEU A 151 -10.37 -3.34 -4.96
C LEU A 151 -9.72 -3.53 -3.59
N PHE A 152 -10.00 -4.65 -2.93
CA PHE A 152 -9.37 -5.00 -1.66
C PHE A 152 -7.85 -5.15 -1.80
N ASN A 153 -7.37 -5.79 -2.86
CA ASN A 153 -5.93 -5.92 -3.13
C ASN A 153 -5.26 -4.55 -3.32
N VAL A 154 -5.91 -3.61 -4.05
CA VAL A 154 -5.40 -2.23 -4.17
C VAL A 154 -5.32 -1.55 -2.81
N SER A 155 -6.33 -1.73 -1.95
CA SER A 155 -6.33 -1.17 -0.59
C SER A 155 -5.21 -1.74 0.27
N GLN A 156 -4.95 -3.05 0.17
CA GLN A 156 -3.83 -3.68 0.89
C GLN A 156 -2.46 -3.19 0.40
N ASP A 157 -2.28 -2.99 -0.92
CA ASP A 157 -1.01 -2.48 -1.47
C ASP A 157 -0.69 -1.06 -0.99
N VAL A 158 -1.71 -0.26 -0.71
CA VAL A 158 -1.55 1.08 -0.10
C VAL A 158 -0.99 1.00 1.33
N GLN A 159 -1.29 -0.08 2.05
CA GLN A 159 -0.83 -0.29 3.43
C GLN A 159 0.54 -0.99 3.51
N LYS A 160 0.94 -1.71 2.45
CA LYS A 160 2.27 -2.32 2.36
C LYS A 160 3.32 -1.21 2.25
N GLY A 161 4.25 -1.17 3.19
CA GLY A 161 5.39 -0.25 3.17
C GLY A 161 5.34 0.90 4.16
N LYS A 162 4.30 1.04 4.97
CA LYS A 162 4.35 1.95 6.11
C LYS A 162 5.07 1.27 7.27
N PHE A 163 6.39 1.40 7.32
CA PHE A 163 7.10 1.20 8.58
C PHE A 163 6.53 2.20 9.59
N LYS A 164 5.95 1.69 10.65
CA LYS A 164 5.56 2.53 11.79
C LYS A 164 6.75 2.60 12.72
N GLU A 165 7.08 3.80 13.17
CA GLU A 165 8.02 3.96 14.27
C GLU A 165 7.56 3.11 15.45
N ILE A 166 8.49 2.40 16.06
CA ILE A 166 8.17 1.49 17.17
C ILE A 166 7.74 2.25 18.44
N GLU A 167 8.23 3.48 18.61
CA GLU A 167 7.99 4.30 19.78
C GLU A 167 6.50 4.59 20.04
N PRO A 168 5.69 5.06 19.06
CA PRO A 168 4.24 5.22 19.24
C PRO A 168 3.53 3.90 19.58
N ILE A 169 3.93 2.79 18.92
CA ILE A 169 3.34 1.47 19.18
C ILE A 169 3.68 1.00 20.60
N LEU A 170 4.92 1.25 21.05
CA LEU A 170 5.34 0.88 22.40
C LEU A 170 4.56 1.65 23.47
N HIS A 171 4.34 2.95 23.25
CA HIS A 171 3.51 3.77 24.15
C HIS A 171 2.07 3.25 24.21
N GLU A 172 1.46 2.94 23.08
CA GLU A 172 0.11 2.37 23.01
C GLU A 172 0.02 1.04 23.80
N VAL A 173 1.00 0.15 23.62
CA VAL A 173 1.07 -1.12 24.34
C VAL A 173 1.27 -0.93 25.83
N LEU A 174 2.14 0.00 26.24
CA LEU A 174 2.37 0.31 27.65
C LEU A 174 1.14 0.93 28.31
N ASP A 175 0.39 1.79 27.61
CA ASP A 175 -0.86 2.38 28.10
C ASP A 175 -1.93 1.30 28.28
N VAL A 176 -2.07 0.38 27.34
CA VAL A 176 -2.98 -0.77 27.46
C VAL A 176 -2.59 -1.66 28.65
N TRP A 177 -1.30 -1.91 28.86
CA TRP A 177 -0.82 -2.69 30.01
C TRP A 177 -0.98 -1.95 31.34
N GLY A 178 -0.69 -0.65 31.37
CA GLY A 178 -0.81 0.17 32.60
C GLY A 178 -2.24 0.33 33.08
N ASN A 179 -3.20 0.35 32.16
CA ASN A 179 -4.63 0.44 32.47
C ASN A 179 -5.28 -0.91 32.78
N ARG A 180 -4.54 -2.01 32.69
CA ARG A 180 -5.03 -3.35 32.94
C ARG A 180 -5.29 -3.54 34.45
N LYS A 181 -6.55 -3.68 34.82
CA LYS A 181 -6.91 -4.15 36.15
C LYS A 181 -6.53 -5.62 36.28
N SER A 182 -5.86 -6.00 37.38
CA SER A 182 -5.49 -7.37 37.68
C SER A 182 -6.74 -8.26 37.65
N GLY A 183 -6.78 -9.25 36.72
CA GLY A 183 -7.94 -10.15 36.53
C GLY A 183 -8.96 -9.72 35.48
N SER A 184 -8.75 -8.61 34.74
CA SER A 184 -9.62 -8.28 33.63
C SER A 184 -9.29 -9.12 32.38
N LEU A 185 -10.32 -9.68 31.73
CA LEU A 185 -10.20 -10.34 30.45
C LEU A 185 -9.78 -9.34 29.38
N THR A 186 -8.93 -9.76 28.45
CA THR A 186 -8.49 -8.92 27.32
C THR A 186 -9.42 -9.01 26.12
N GLY A 187 -10.07 -10.14 25.98
CA GLY A 187 -11.01 -10.42 24.90
C GLY A 187 -12.47 -10.39 25.38
N VAL A 188 -13.37 -10.71 24.45
CA VAL A 188 -14.81 -10.87 24.71
C VAL A 188 -15.02 -12.09 25.60
N PRO A 189 -15.69 -11.97 26.77
CA PRO A 189 -15.91 -13.09 27.66
C PRO A 189 -16.79 -14.16 27.02
N SER A 190 -16.38 -15.42 27.16
CA SER A 190 -17.22 -16.56 26.74
C SER A 190 -18.41 -16.82 27.69
N GLY A 191 -18.30 -16.30 28.93
CA GLY A 191 -19.21 -16.54 30.02
C GLY A 191 -18.99 -17.90 30.71
N PHE A 192 -17.91 -18.60 30.41
CA PHE A 192 -17.46 -19.79 31.08
C PHE A 192 -16.14 -19.50 31.79
N TYR A 193 -16.16 -19.45 33.11
CA TYR A 193 -15.06 -19.00 33.94
C TYR A 193 -13.71 -19.72 33.65
N ASP A 194 -13.72 -21.03 33.55
CA ASP A 194 -12.50 -21.81 33.31
C ASP A 194 -11.96 -21.60 31.88
N LEU A 195 -12.84 -21.42 30.91
CA LEU A 195 -12.47 -21.13 29.52
C LEU A 195 -11.92 -19.71 29.41
N ASP A 196 -12.54 -18.76 30.08
CA ASP A 196 -12.09 -17.36 30.08
C ASP A 196 -10.75 -17.19 30.81
N ASN A 197 -10.50 -17.95 31.88
CA ASN A 197 -9.18 -18.00 32.51
C ASN A 197 -8.09 -18.56 31.61
N LEU A 198 -8.45 -19.56 30.79
CA LEU A 198 -7.50 -20.21 29.88
C LEU A 198 -7.18 -19.34 28.65
N LEU A 199 -8.21 -18.70 28.06
CA LEU A 199 -8.09 -17.95 26.80
C LEU A 199 -7.93 -16.43 27.02
N SER A 200 -8.19 -15.92 28.21
CA SER A 200 -8.35 -14.50 28.51
C SER A 200 -9.50 -13.84 27.72
N GLY A 201 -10.53 -14.62 27.40
CA GLY A 201 -11.60 -14.24 26.47
C GLY A 201 -11.25 -14.45 25.00
N PHE A 202 -12.22 -14.28 24.11
CA PHE A 202 -12.03 -14.35 22.66
C PHE A 202 -11.35 -13.06 22.15
N GLN A 203 -10.19 -13.18 21.54
CA GLN A 203 -9.41 -12.02 21.07
C GLN A 203 -9.87 -11.57 19.69
N ASN A 204 -9.72 -10.27 19.41
CA ASN A 204 -9.94 -9.76 18.05
C ASN A 204 -8.99 -10.44 17.06
N SER A 205 -9.49 -10.78 15.88
CA SER A 205 -8.77 -11.47 14.81
C SER A 205 -8.47 -12.95 15.05
N ASP A 206 -8.94 -13.56 16.15
CA ASP A 206 -8.83 -15.01 16.35
C ASP A 206 -9.79 -15.77 15.43
N PHE A 207 -9.31 -16.87 14.89
CA PHE A 207 -10.13 -17.83 14.17
C PHE A 207 -10.41 -19.04 15.06
N ILE A 208 -11.64 -19.14 15.57
CA ILE A 208 -12.04 -20.15 16.56
C ILE A 208 -12.80 -21.26 15.88
N ILE A 209 -12.33 -22.50 16.03
CA ILE A 209 -12.99 -23.69 15.50
C ILE A 209 -13.63 -24.47 16.65
N LEU A 210 -14.95 -24.60 16.63
CA LEU A 210 -15.71 -25.46 17.53
C LEU A 210 -16.09 -26.75 16.82
N ALA A 211 -15.46 -27.86 17.21
CA ALA A 211 -15.69 -29.17 16.61
C ALA A 211 -16.28 -30.16 17.63
N GLY A 212 -17.07 -31.10 17.15
CA GLY A 212 -17.67 -32.14 17.97
C GLY A 212 -18.45 -33.14 17.11
N ARG A 213 -18.69 -34.35 17.66
CA ARG A 213 -19.55 -35.34 16.99
C ARG A 213 -20.97 -34.82 16.84
N PRO A 214 -21.74 -35.30 15.86
CA PRO A 214 -23.16 -34.96 15.76
C PRO A 214 -23.89 -35.17 17.09
N SER A 215 -24.85 -34.32 17.41
CA SER A 215 -25.66 -34.35 18.64
C SER A 215 -24.93 -34.07 19.96
N MET A 216 -23.67 -33.69 19.98
CA MET A 216 -22.92 -33.33 21.19
C MET A 216 -23.16 -31.89 21.70
N GLY A 217 -24.14 -31.18 21.17
CA GLY A 217 -24.49 -29.83 21.66
C GLY A 217 -23.60 -28.70 21.12
N LYS A 218 -22.84 -28.90 20.03
CA LYS A 218 -21.96 -27.91 19.41
C LYS A 218 -22.68 -26.57 19.13
N THR A 219 -23.83 -26.62 18.48
CA THR A 219 -24.62 -25.41 18.17
C THR A 219 -25.19 -24.78 19.44
N ALA A 220 -25.61 -25.58 20.42
CA ALA A 220 -26.06 -25.08 21.71
C ALA A 220 -24.97 -24.33 22.47
N LEU A 221 -23.72 -24.81 22.44
CA LEU A 221 -22.58 -24.14 23.05
C LEU A 221 -22.26 -22.81 22.33
N ALA A 222 -22.28 -22.79 21.00
CA ALA A 222 -22.07 -21.56 20.22
C ALA A 222 -23.15 -20.50 20.55
N LEU A 223 -24.41 -20.90 20.67
CA LEU A 223 -25.49 -20.00 21.06
C LEU A 223 -25.35 -19.51 22.51
N ASN A 224 -24.81 -20.33 23.44
CA ASN A 224 -24.53 -19.86 24.79
C ASN A 224 -23.41 -18.82 24.81
N PHE A 225 -22.35 -18.96 23.99
CA PHE A 225 -21.35 -17.92 23.84
C PHE A 225 -21.98 -16.61 23.36
N ALA A 226 -22.75 -16.67 22.27
CA ALA A 226 -23.42 -15.48 21.72
C ALA A 226 -24.37 -14.83 22.75
N ARG A 227 -25.13 -15.63 23.51
CA ARG A 227 -25.99 -15.14 24.58
C ARG A 227 -25.21 -14.45 25.68
N ASN A 228 -24.15 -15.09 26.19
CA ASN A 228 -23.34 -14.54 27.26
C ASN A 228 -22.69 -13.21 26.85
N CYS A 229 -22.08 -13.15 25.64
CA CYS A 229 -21.53 -11.91 25.09
C CYS A 229 -22.58 -10.78 25.02
N SER A 230 -23.84 -11.10 24.66
CA SER A 230 -24.91 -10.09 24.53
C SER A 230 -25.42 -9.58 25.89
N ILE A 231 -25.35 -10.40 26.94
CA ILE A 231 -25.79 -10.01 28.30
C ILE A 231 -24.78 -9.08 28.94
N ASP A 232 -23.48 -9.34 28.73
CA ASP A 232 -22.41 -8.54 29.28
C ASP A 232 -22.20 -7.19 28.54
N GLY A 233 -23.01 -6.92 27.52
CA GLY A 233 -23.09 -5.61 26.86
C GLY A 233 -21.91 -5.29 25.95
N GLN A 234 -21.25 -6.30 25.38
CA GLN A 234 -20.14 -6.15 24.43
C GLN A 234 -20.48 -6.67 23.04
#